data_a7d3cb996ebabb50a5f27f3e4d8d4adf
#
_entry.id   a7d3cb996ebabb50a5f27f3e4d8d4adf
#
_cell.length_a   1.000
_cell.length_b   1.000
_cell.length_c   1.000
_cell.angle_alpha   90.00
_cell.angle_beta   90.00
_cell.angle_gamma   90.00
#
_symmetry.space_group_name_H-M   'P 1'
#
loop_
_entity.id
_entity.type
_entity.pdbx_description
1 polymer ?
#
loop_
_entity_poly.entity_id
_entity_poly.type
_entity_poly.pdbx_seq_one_letter_code
_entity_poly.pdbx_strand_id
1 'polypeptide(L)'
;MDLQTEIGKTLKQARRAKALSQAALAKLAGVPQSHISKIENTGVDLRLSSLTELARALDLELMLVPRKVVPAARSLIRQAQPTPISLTKPALRDD
;
A
#
# COMPACT_ATOMS: atom_id res chain seq x y z
N MET A 1 16.91 1.11 3.57
CA MET A 1 15.76 1.85 2.99
C MET A 1 14.96 2.44 4.11
N ASP A 2 14.61 3.70 4.00
CA ASP A 2 13.89 4.32 5.10
C ASP A 2 12.40 4.03 5.02
N LEU A 3 11.73 4.33 6.12
CA LEU A 3 10.31 4.03 6.26
C LEU A 3 9.46 4.78 5.24
N GLN A 4 9.79 6.04 4.97
CA GLN A 4 8.99 6.84 4.04
C GLN A 4 9.04 6.26 2.64
N THR A 5 10.21 5.81 2.21
CA THR A 5 10.35 5.18 0.91
C THR A 5 9.57 3.89 0.84
N GLU A 6 9.60 3.09 1.91
CA GLU A 6 8.83 1.86 1.95
C GLU A 6 7.33 2.12 1.88
N ILE A 7 6.87 3.13 2.59
CA ILE A 7 5.45 3.50 2.57
C ILE A 7 5.05 3.92 1.17
N GLY A 8 5.87 4.73 0.50
CA GLY A 8 5.59 5.14 -0.87
C GLY A 8 5.44 3.96 -1.81
N LYS A 9 6.32 2.98 -1.70
CA LYS A 9 6.24 1.79 -2.53
C LYS A 9 4.99 0.97 -2.22
N THR A 10 4.65 0.84 -0.94
CA THR A 10 3.47 0.09 -0.54
C THR A 10 2.20 0.73 -1.10
N LEU A 11 2.11 2.06 -1.01
CA LEU A 11 0.97 2.78 -1.55
C LEU A 11 0.87 2.61 -3.06
N LYS A 12 1.99 2.68 -3.76
CA LYS A 12 2.01 2.52 -5.20
C LYS A 12 1.56 1.12 -5.61
N GLN A 13 2.05 0.11 -4.92
CA GLN A 13 1.66 -1.27 -5.20
C GLN A 13 0.18 -1.49 -4.95
N ALA A 14 -0.32 -0.96 -3.85
CA ALA A 14 -1.75 -1.11 -3.52
C ALA A 14 -2.61 -0.39 -4.56
N ARG A 15 -2.18 0.80 -5.00
CA ARG A 15 -2.90 1.54 -6.03
C ARG A 15 -2.96 0.73 -7.33
N ARG A 16 -1.83 0.18 -7.74
CA ARG A 16 -1.78 -0.62 -8.97
C ARG A 16 -2.60 -1.89 -8.86
N ALA A 17 -2.61 -2.50 -7.69
CA ALA A 17 -3.41 -3.71 -7.48
C ALA A 17 -4.89 -3.42 -7.65
N LYS A 18 -5.32 -2.19 -7.38
CA LYS A 18 -6.69 -1.78 -7.59
C LYS A 18 -6.95 -1.18 -8.97
N ALA A 19 -5.92 -1.20 -9.82
CA ALA A 19 -6.01 -0.65 -11.17
C ALA A 19 -6.38 0.83 -11.19
N LEU A 20 -5.90 1.58 -10.20
CA LEU A 20 -6.17 3.00 -10.11
C LEU A 20 -4.99 3.81 -10.65
N SER A 21 -5.29 4.85 -11.40
CA SER A 21 -4.28 5.84 -11.76
C SER A 21 -4.02 6.75 -10.57
N GLN A 22 -2.93 7.50 -10.63
CA GLN A 22 -2.68 8.50 -9.59
C GLN A 22 -3.80 9.53 -9.53
N ALA A 23 -4.32 9.92 -10.70
CA ALA A 23 -5.41 10.88 -10.75
C ALA A 23 -6.68 10.33 -10.10
N ALA A 24 -6.99 9.06 -10.35
CA ALA A 24 -8.16 8.44 -9.75
C ALA A 24 -8.01 8.35 -8.23
N LEU A 25 -6.82 7.98 -7.77
CA LEU A 25 -6.57 7.91 -6.34
C LEU A 25 -6.67 9.30 -5.69
N ALA A 26 -6.18 10.32 -6.41
CA ALA A 26 -6.26 11.69 -5.90
C ALA A 26 -7.71 12.09 -5.63
N LYS A 27 -8.61 11.74 -6.53
CA LYS A 27 -10.02 12.03 -6.34
C LYS A 27 -10.61 11.28 -5.17
N LEU A 28 -10.30 10.01 -5.06
CA LEU A 28 -10.84 9.19 -3.97
C LEU A 28 -10.36 9.64 -2.61
N ALA A 29 -9.08 9.98 -2.51
CA ALA A 29 -8.47 10.29 -1.23
C ALA A 29 -8.56 11.77 -0.86
N GLY A 30 -8.87 12.63 -1.81
CA GLY A 30 -8.87 14.06 -1.56
C GLY A 30 -7.45 14.61 -1.37
N VAL A 31 -6.47 14.00 -2.03
CA VAL A 31 -5.07 14.39 -1.95
C VAL A 31 -4.62 14.79 -3.36
N PRO A 32 -3.92 15.91 -3.53
CA PRO A 32 -3.49 16.33 -4.86
C PRO A 32 -2.62 15.27 -5.53
N GLN A 33 -2.82 15.10 -6.83
CA GLN A 33 -2.06 14.10 -7.58
C GLN A 33 -0.55 14.36 -7.52
N SER A 34 -0.14 15.63 -7.54
CA SER A 34 1.28 15.96 -7.44
C SER A 34 1.86 15.48 -6.13
N HIS A 35 1.09 15.51 -5.08
CA HIS A 35 1.52 15.04 -3.77
C HIS A 35 1.66 13.52 -3.78
N ILE A 36 0.70 12.83 -4.38
CA ILE A 36 0.77 11.37 -4.52
C ILE A 36 2.01 10.95 -5.29
N SER A 37 2.29 11.65 -6.39
CA SER A 37 3.47 11.36 -7.19
C SER A 37 4.75 11.50 -6.38
N LYS A 38 4.85 12.56 -5.57
CA LYS A 38 6.02 12.73 -4.72
C LYS A 38 6.14 11.63 -3.68
N ILE A 39 5.04 11.26 -3.06
CA ILE A 39 5.05 10.21 -2.05
C ILE A 39 5.52 8.89 -2.67
N GLU A 40 4.98 8.54 -3.81
CA GLU A 40 5.32 7.27 -4.45
C GLU A 40 6.75 7.22 -4.96
N ASN A 41 7.27 8.34 -5.42
CA ASN A 41 8.60 8.36 -6.01
C ASN A 41 9.72 8.63 -5.02
N THR A 42 9.49 9.47 -4.04
CA THR A 42 10.57 9.91 -3.15
C THR A 42 10.28 9.64 -1.68
N GLY A 43 9.03 9.48 -1.32
CA GLY A 43 8.64 9.25 0.07
C GLY A 43 8.84 10.46 0.98
N VAL A 44 9.02 11.66 0.41
CA VAL A 44 9.26 12.83 1.23
C VAL A 44 7.95 13.54 1.60
N ASP A 45 8.00 14.32 2.67
CA ASP A 45 6.89 15.17 3.12
C ASP A 45 5.60 14.40 3.32
N LEU A 46 5.71 13.23 3.89
CA LEU A 46 4.57 12.37 4.13
C LEU A 46 3.84 12.84 5.38
N ARG A 47 2.72 13.51 5.17
CA ARG A 47 1.88 13.95 6.28
C ARG A 47 1.00 12.81 6.75
N LEU A 48 0.82 12.72 8.07
CA LEU A 48 -0.02 11.68 8.63
C LEU A 48 -1.45 11.75 8.10
N SER A 49 -1.98 12.96 7.97
CA SER A 49 -3.35 13.12 7.45
C SER A 49 -3.48 12.61 6.02
N SER A 50 -2.51 12.94 5.17
CA SER A 50 -2.52 12.46 3.78
C SER A 50 -2.38 10.94 3.74
N LEU A 51 -1.46 10.41 4.55
CA LEU A 51 -1.23 8.97 4.59
C LEU A 51 -2.50 8.24 5.01
N THR A 52 -3.20 8.76 6.01
CA THR A 52 -4.43 8.14 6.50
C THR A 52 -5.49 8.10 5.40
N GLU A 53 -5.65 9.21 4.66
CA GLU A 53 -6.65 9.25 3.60
C GLU A 53 -6.29 8.32 2.44
N LEU A 54 -5.00 8.28 2.09
CA LEU A 54 -4.56 7.37 1.03
C LEU A 54 -4.75 5.92 1.43
N ALA A 55 -4.40 5.59 2.68
CA ALA A 55 -4.58 4.23 3.17
C ALA A 55 -6.04 3.82 3.11
N ARG A 56 -6.94 4.71 3.56
CA ARG A 56 -8.36 4.42 3.54
C ARG A 56 -8.87 4.17 2.12
N ALA A 57 -8.45 5.00 1.18
CA ALA A 57 -8.88 4.86 -0.21
C ALA A 57 -8.37 3.55 -0.82
N LEU A 58 -7.28 3.00 -0.30
CA LEU A 58 -6.68 1.78 -0.81
C LEU A 58 -6.99 0.56 0.04
N ASP A 59 -7.91 0.68 0.97
CA ASP A 59 -8.29 -0.40 1.89
C ASP A 59 -7.12 -0.90 2.71
N LEU A 60 -6.24 0.03 3.09
CA LEU A 60 -5.12 -0.27 3.96
C LEU A 60 -5.36 0.29 5.33
N GLU A 61 -4.80 -0.37 6.32
CA GLU A 61 -4.89 0.06 7.70
C GLU A 61 -3.52 0.53 8.18
N LEU A 62 -3.47 1.72 8.74
CA LEU A 62 -2.23 2.24 9.32
C LEU A 62 -2.20 1.87 10.79
N MET A 63 -1.18 1.14 11.21
CA MET A 63 -1.08 0.75 12.61
C MET A 63 0.37 0.67 13.04
N LEU A 64 0.58 0.85 14.32
CA LEU A 64 1.89 0.70 14.93
C LEU A 64 1.90 -0.64 15.65
N VAL A 65 2.92 -1.43 15.39
CA VAL A 65 3.01 -2.75 16.00
C VAL A 65 4.28 -2.87 16.83
N PRO A 66 4.26 -3.66 17.90
CA PRO A 66 5.50 -3.91 18.67
C PRO A 66 6.56 -4.48 17.74
N ARG A 67 7.79 -4.04 17.97
CA ARG A 67 8.90 -4.43 17.09
C ARG A 67 9.03 -5.94 16.97
N LYS A 68 8.83 -6.66 18.07
CA LYS A 68 9.00 -8.11 18.07
C LYS A 68 7.96 -8.84 17.22
N VAL A 69 6.85 -8.18 16.89
CA VAL A 69 5.79 -8.77 16.09
C VAL A 69 6.02 -8.54 14.59
N VAL A 70 6.94 -7.63 14.25
CA VAL A 70 7.14 -7.24 12.85
C VAL A 70 7.41 -8.42 11.91
N PRO A 71 8.28 -9.39 12.25
CA PRO A 71 8.51 -10.50 11.31
C PRO A 71 7.24 -11.28 11.00
N ALA A 72 6.42 -11.54 12.01
CA ALA A 72 5.16 -12.26 11.80
C ALA A 72 4.20 -11.42 10.97
N ALA A 73 4.12 -10.12 11.25
CA ALA A 73 3.26 -9.23 10.49
C ALA A 73 3.68 -9.18 9.02
N ARG A 74 4.98 -9.08 8.76
CA ARG A 74 5.48 -9.06 7.37
C ARG A 74 5.13 -10.33 6.63
N SER A 75 5.20 -11.46 7.30
CA SER A 75 4.85 -12.73 6.69
C SER A 75 3.38 -12.78 6.31
N LEU A 76 2.51 -12.32 7.19
CA LEU A 76 1.08 -12.29 6.92
C LEU A 76 0.76 -11.32 5.79
N ILE A 77 1.43 -10.19 5.74
CA ILE A 77 1.21 -9.20 4.69
C ILE A 77 1.58 -9.79 3.33
N ARG A 78 2.71 -10.50 3.26
CA ARG A 78 3.11 -11.14 2.00
C ARG A 78 2.07 -12.13 1.52
N GLN A 79 1.49 -12.90 2.43
CA GLN A 79 0.48 -13.87 2.08
C GLN A 79 -0.82 -13.22 1.61
N ALA A 80 -1.12 -12.05 2.13
CA ALA A 80 -2.36 -11.36 1.78
C ALA A 80 -2.29 -10.57 0.49
N GLN A 81 -1.07 -10.30 0.00
CA GLN A 81 -0.94 -9.47 -1.20
C GLN A 81 -1.41 -10.23 -2.43
N PRO A 82 -2.20 -9.58 -3.27
CA PRO A 82 -2.62 -10.22 -4.51
C PRO A 82 -1.44 -10.35 -5.46
N THR A 83 -1.42 -11.44 -6.20
CA THR A 83 -0.43 -11.62 -7.24
C THR A 83 -1.15 -12.08 -8.51
N PRO A 84 -0.65 -11.69 -9.68
CA PRO A 84 -1.27 -12.14 -10.91
C PRO A 84 -1.26 -13.65 -11.06
N ILE A 85 -0.24 -14.28 -10.53
CA ILE A 85 -0.08 -15.72 -10.67
C ILE A 85 -1.06 -16.48 -9.81
N SER A 86 -1.47 -15.90 -8.71
CA SER A 86 -2.36 -16.59 -7.81
C SER A 86 -3.69 -16.93 -8.47
N LEU A 87 -4.02 -16.25 -9.52
CA LEU A 87 -5.26 -16.52 -10.22
C LEU A 87 -5.24 -17.86 -10.95
N THR A 88 -4.06 -18.33 -11.29
CA THR A 88 -3.95 -19.55 -12.03
C THR A 88 -3.75 -20.76 -11.16
N LYS A 89 -3.52 -20.52 -9.89
CA LYS A 89 -3.34 -21.59 -9.01
C LYS A 89 -4.60 -21.97 -8.43
N PRO A 90 -5.09 -22.84 -8.54
CA PRO A 90 -6.26 -23.05 -7.87
C PRO A 90 -6.09 -23.88 -6.77
N ALA A 91 -5.78 -23.41 -6.57
CA ALA A 91 -5.55 -23.76 -5.94
C ALA A 91 -5.40 -24.81 -5.26
N LEU A 92 -5.13 -25.08 -5.48
CA LEU A 92 -5.00 -25.78 -5.18
C LEU A 92 -5.12 -26.11 -4.11
N ARG A 93 -5.19 -25.74 -4.00
CA ARG A 93 -5.42 -26.04 -3.28
C ARG A 93 -5.88 -26.41 -2.54
N ASP A 94 -5.83 -26.68 -2.41
CA ASP A 94 -6.29 -27.08 -1.87
C ASP A 94 -6.53 -27.45 -1.28
N ASP A 95 -6.47 -27.68 -1.13
CA ASP A 95 -6.83 -28.14 -0.83
C ASP A 95 -7.15 -28.52 -0.50
#